data_4838e02cf7795da840b318a2e2bb0820
#
_entry.id   4838e02cf7795da840b318a2e2bb0820
#
_cell.length_a   1.000
_cell.length_b   1.000
_cell.length_c   1.000
_cell.angle_alpha   90.00
_cell.angle_beta   90.00
_cell.angle_gamma   90.00
#
_symmetry.space_group_name_H-M   'P 1'
#
loop_
_entity.id
_entity.type
_entity.pdbx_description
1 polymer ?
#
loop_
_entity_poly.entity_id
_entity_poly.type
_entity_poly.pdbx_seq_one_letter_code
_entity_poly.pdbx_strand_id
1 'polypeptide(L)' 'MLNIGVLISGGGSNLQAIIDDCESKKINGNIKVVISNREDAFGLERAKKHNIRSVFEKDEDEVIKILKEENI' A
#
# COMPACT_ATOMS: atom_id res chain seq x y z
N MET A 1 -10.33 5.77 12.66
CA MET A 1 -9.12 5.19 12.05
C MET A 1 -9.15 5.37 10.55
N LEU A 2 -8.05 5.83 9.97
CA LEU A 2 -7.96 6.07 8.53
C LEU A 2 -7.73 4.79 7.76
N ASN A 3 -8.35 4.69 6.58
CA ASN A 3 -8.01 3.65 5.62
C ASN A 3 -7.01 4.26 4.63
N ILE A 4 -5.84 3.64 4.52
CA ILE A 4 -4.73 4.19 3.76
C ILE A 4 -4.41 3.31 2.57
N GLY A 5 -4.30 3.91 1.39
CA GLY A 5 -3.76 3.25 0.21
C GLY A 5 -2.41 3.88 -0.11
N VAL A 6 -1.43 3.07 -0.45
CA VAL A 6 -0.09 3.55 -0.77
C VAL A 6 0.26 3.17 -2.20
N LEU A 7 0.64 4.16 -2.99
CA LEU A 7 1.08 3.95 -4.37
C LEU A 7 2.60 4.00 -4.42
N ILE A 8 3.21 2.97 -4.99
CA ILE A 8 4.66 2.85 -5.06
C ILE A 8 5.12 2.50 -6.46
N SER A 9 6.40 2.69 -6.75
CA SER A 9 6.99 2.28 -8.02
C SER A 9 8.36 1.61 -7.85
N GLY A 10 8.78 1.34 -6.62
CA GLY A 10 10.12 0.80 -6.36
C GLY A 10 10.23 0.07 -5.04
N GLY A 11 11.33 0.29 -4.33
CA GLY A 11 11.69 -0.46 -3.13
C GLY A 11 10.79 -0.27 -1.93
N GLY A 12 10.08 0.86 -1.86
CA GLY A 12 9.12 1.08 -0.79
C GLY A 12 9.73 1.42 0.57
N SER A 13 10.88 2.11 0.60
CA SER A 13 11.45 2.51 1.89
C SER A 13 10.54 3.48 2.63
N ASN A 14 9.87 4.39 1.90
CA ASN A 14 8.87 5.26 2.51
C ASN A 14 7.66 4.46 2.98
N LEU A 15 7.27 3.43 2.22
CA LEU A 15 6.21 2.52 2.62
C LEU A 15 6.57 1.83 3.94
N GLN A 16 7.81 1.37 4.09
CA GLN A 16 8.23 0.71 5.33
C GLN A 16 8.05 1.64 6.53
N ALA A 17 8.42 2.92 6.37
CA ALA A 17 8.24 3.90 7.43
C ALA A 17 6.76 4.07 7.80
N ILE A 18 5.88 4.10 6.80
CA ILE A 18 4.44 4.23 7.04
C ILE A 18 3.90 2.98 7.73
N ILE A 19 4.33 1.80 7.32
CA ILE A 19 3.94 0.54 7.97
C ILE A 19 4.36 0.57 9.44
N ASP A 20 5.61 0.91 9.71
CA ASP A 20 6.13 0.97 11.06
C ASP A 20 5.35 1.96 11.92
N ASP A 21 5.03 3.13 11.39
CA ASP A 21 4.29 4.15 12.11
C ASP A 21 2.84 3.73 12.39
N CYS A 22 2.22 3.01 11.47
CA CYS A 22 0.88 2.47 11.71
C CYS A 22 0.91 1.38 12.77
N GLU A 23 1.91 0.49 12.71
CA GLU A 23 2.04 -0.61 13.67
C GLU A 23 2.36 -0.11 15.07
N SER A 24 3.15 0.97 15.18
CA SER A 24 3.48 1.58 16.47
C SER A 24 2.42 2.58 16.93
N LYS A 25 1.37 2.77 16.15
CA LYS A 25 0.25 3.67 16.42
C LYS A 25 0.61 5.15 16.43
N LYS A 26 1.73 5.53 15.82
CA LYS A 26 2.03 6.93 15.57
C LYS A 26 1.06 7.52 14.56
N ILE A 27 0.62 6.67 13.61
CA ILE A 27 -0.45 7.03 12.66
C ILE A 27 -1.67 6.22 13.05
N ASN A 28 -2.79 6.91 13.29
CA ASN A 28 -4.05 6.24 13.60
C ASN A 28 -4.73 5.81 12.29
N GLY A 29 -4.20 4.76 11.69
CA GLY A 29 -4.70 4.28 10.40
C GLY A 29 -4.26 2.86 10.12
N ASN A 30 -4.92 2.27 9.13
CA ASN A 30 -4.56 0.96 8.58
C ASN A 30 -4.20 1.11 7.12
N ILE A 31 -3.09 0.50 6.71
CA ILE A 31 -2.78 0.40 5.29
C ILE A 31 -3.63 -0.75 4.73
N LYS A 32 -4.56 -0.40 3.87
CA LYS A 32 -5.51 -1.38 3.32
C LYS A 32 -5.00 -2.02 2.04
N VAL A 33 -4.19 -1.30 1.27
CA VAL A 33 -3.66 -1.80 0.02
C VAL A 33 -2.40 -1.03 -0.36
N VAL A 34 -1.47 -1.74 -0.97
CA VAL A 34 -0.27 -1.17 -1.59
C VAL A 34 -0.35 -1.49 -3.08
N ILE A 35 -0.29 -0.48 -3.92
CA ILE A 35 -0.40 -0.64 -5.37
C ILE A 35 0.89 -0.14 -6.01
N SER A 36 1.47 -0.97 -6.88
CA SER A 36 2.65 -0.60 -7.65
C SER A 36 2.33 -0.59 -9.14
N ASN A 37 2.92 0.36 -9.87
CA ASN A 37 2.87 0.34 -11.33
C ASN A 37 4.00 -0.52 -11.93
N ARG A 38 4.79 -1.18 -11.09
CA ARG A 38 5.85 -2.10 -11.50
C ARG A 38 5.67 -3.44 -10.82
N GLU A 39 5.69 -4.49 -11.62
CA GLU A 39 5.49 -5.86 -11.12
C GLU A 39 6.61 -6.29 -10.18
N ASP A 40 7.83 -5.82 -10.44
CA ASP A 40 9.02 -6.21 -9.70
C ASP A 40 9.32 -5.31 -8.49
N ALA A 41 8.39 -4.45 -8.11
CA ALA A 41 8.63 -3.53 -7.00
C ALA A 41 8.80 -4.28 -5.68
N PHE A 42 9.92 -4.07 -5.00
CA PHE A 42 10.20 -4.71 -3.72
C PHE A 42 9.19 -4.29 -2.64
N GLY A 43 8.61 -3.10 -2.77
CA GLY A 43 7.57 -2.65 -1.84
C GLY A 43 6.37 -3.58 -1.78
N LEU A 44 6.07 -4.30 -2.86
CA LEU A 44 4.99 -5.30 -2.83
C LEU A 44 5.35 -6.46 -1.88
N GLU A 45 6.61 -6.86 -1.85
CA GLU A 45 7.06 -7.90 -0.91
C GLU A 45 6.99 -7.41 0.53
N ARG A 46 7.31 -6.12 0.78
CA ARG A 46 7.16 -5.54 2.11
C ARG A 46 5.71 -5.61 2.59
N ALA A 47 4.77 -5.27 1.70
CA ALA A 47 3.35 -5.34 2.03
C ALA A 47 2.93 -6.77 2.37
N LYS A 48 3.37 -7.75 1.59
CA LYS A 48 3.06 -9.16 1.84
C LYS A 48 3.56 -9.64 3.19
N LYS A 49 4.76 -9.21 3.59
CA LYS A 49 5.33 -9.58 4.89
C LYS A 49 4.49 -9.08 6.06
N HIS A 50 3.77 -7.99 5.85
CA HIS A 50 2.92 -7.39 6.88
C HIS A 50 1.44 -7.71 6.70
N ASN A 51 1.13 -8.70 5.85
CA ASN A 51 -0.24 -9.14 5.57
C ASN A 51 -1.12 -8.03 5.02
N ILE A 52 -0.53 -7.16 4.19
CA ILE A 52 -1.23 -6.06 3.53
C ILE A 52 -1.48 -6.46 2.09
N ARG A 53 -2.69 -6.19 1.58
CA ARG A 53 -3.03 -6.45 0.18
C ARG A 53 -2.03 -5.72 -0.72
N SER A 54 -1.41 -6.45 -1.64
CA SER A 54 -0.45 -5.90 -2.59
C SER A 54 -0.91 -6.19 -4.01
N VAL A 55 -0.88 -5.15 -4.86
CA VAL A 55 -1.40 -5.23 -6.22
C VAL A 55 -0.43 -4.57 -7.19
N PHE A 56 -0.17 -5.25 -8.30
CA PHE A 56 0.48 -4.64 -9.45
C PHE A 56 -0.60 -4.16 -10.40
N GLU A 57 -0.67 -2.86 -10.70
CA GLU A 57 -1.64 -2.30 -11.60
C GLU A 57 -1.11 -1.02 -12.24
N LYS A 58 -1.18 -0.95 -13.57
CA LYS A 58 -0.75 0.21 -14.35
C LYS A 58 -1.90 1.11 -14.78
N ASP A 59 -3.12 0.56 -14.86
CA ASP A 59 -4.28 1.28 -15.34
C ASP A 59 -4.85 2.16 -14.25
N GLU A 60 -4.88 3.48 -14.48
CA GLU A 60 -5.38 4.43 -13.48
C GLU A 60 -6.82 4.15 -13.07
N ASP A 61 -7.68 3.76 -14.01
CA ASP A 61 -9.07 3.47 -13.72
C ASP A 61 -9.19 2.27 -12.78
N GLU A 62 -8.36 1.24 -12.99
CA GLU A 62 -8.33 0.08 -12.14
C GLU A 62 -7.77 0.42 -10.75
N VAL A 63 -6.77 1.30 -10.68
CA VAL A 63 -6.23 1.77 -9.39
C VAL A 63 -7.33 2.46 -8.59
N ILE A 64 -8.09 3.35 -9.25
CA ILE A 64 -9.19 4.06 -8.57
C ILE A 64 -10.23 3.07 -8.07
N LYS A 65 -10.55 2.06 -8.86
CA LYS A 65 -11.51 1.03 -8.49
C LYS A 65 -11.06 0.26 -7.24
N ILE A 66 -9.77 -0.10 -7.19
CA ILE A 66 -9.20 -0.79 -6.04
C ILE A 66 -9.27 0.08 -4.78
N LEU A 67 -8.93 1.36 -4.91
CA LEU A 67 -9.00 2.29 -3.79
C LEU A 67 -10.44 2.41 -3.26
N LYS A 68 -11.42 2.45 -4.15
CA LYS A 68 -12.83 2.49 -3.75
C LYS A 68 -13.26 1.21 -3.05
N GLU A 69 -12.78 0.05 -3.50
CA GLU A 69 -13.06 -1.23 -2.86
C GLU A 69 -12.60 -1.24 -1.40
N GLU A 70 -11.50 -0.56 -1.12
CA GLU A 70 -10.92 -0.50 0.23
C GLU A 70 -11.42 0.69 1.04
N ASN A 71 -12.40 1.42 0.53
CA ASN A 71 -12.97 2.59 1.20
C ASN A 71 -11.93 3.69 1.45
N ILE A 72 -11.09 3.92 0.48
CA ILE A 72 -10.06 4.95 0.54
C ILE A 72 -10.49 6.19 -0.21
#